data_9b32f6fe2a96c837035a3c81defcd417
#
_entry.id   9b32f6fe2a96c837035a3c81defcd417
#
_cell.length_a   1.000
_cell.length_b   1.000
_cell.length_c   1.000
_cell.angle_alpha   90.00
_cell.angle_beta   90.00
_cell.angle_gamma   90.00
#
_symmetry.space_group_name_H-M   'P 1'
#
loop_
_entity.id
_entity.type
_entity.pdbx_description
1 polymer ?
#
loop_
_entity_poly.entity_id
_entity_poly.type
_entity_poly.pdbx_seq_one_letter_code
_entity_poly.pdbx_strand_id
1 'polypeptide(L)'
;MGDGWETRRRREPGNDWAILALGRRGRVQRIEIDTAHFKGNCPDRCSVQAADIKGGTDESLVPQAMFWRVLLPEQKMEMDHVHVFERDVADLGPVTHVRLNVVPDGGVSRLRLYGFID
;
A
#
# COMPACT_ATOMS: atom_id res chain seq x y z
N MET A 1 -9.49 -4.60 -5.84
CA MET A 1 -8.34 -3.72 -6.00
C MET A 1 -7.32 -4.43 -6.86
N GLY A 2 -6.71 -3.81 -7.75
CA GLY A 2 -5.85 -4.29 -8.80
C GLY A 2 -5.17 -5.67 -8.71
N ASP A 3 -4.72 -6.12 -9.85
CA ASP A 3 -3.91 -7.32 -9.92
C ASP A 3 -2.51 -7.04 -9.36
N GLY A 4 -1.68 -8.03 -9.27
CA GLY A 4 -0.35 -7.86 -8.75
C GLY A 4 0.54 -6.99 -9.64
N TRP A 5 1.58 -6.45 -9.07
CA TRP A 5 2.64 -5.75 -9.78
C TRP A 5 3.98 -6.12 -9.15
N GLU A 6 5.03 -5.85 -9.90
CA GLU A 6 6.39 -6.13 -9.46
C GLU A 6 7.26 -4.91 -9.72
N THR A 7 7.97 -4.46 -8.70
CA THR A 7 8.83 -3.30 -8.79
C THR A 7 10.20 -3.71 -9.34
N ARG A 8 10.90 -2.73 -9.94
CA ARG A 8 12.29 -2.95 -10.35
C ARG A 8 13.16 -3.07 -9.11
N ARG A 9 14.06 -4.05 -9.11
CA ARG A 9 15.00 -4.20 -8.02
C ARG A 9 15.89 -2.96 -7.89
N ARG A 10 15.97 -2.41 -6.68
CA ARG A 10 16.81 -1.26 -6.40
C ARG A 10 18.20 -1.73 -6.01
N ARG A 11 19.20 -0.99 -6.47
CA ARG A 11 20.61 -1.23 -6.10
C ARG A 11 21.06 -0.28 -5.01
N GLU A 12 20.30 0.77 -4.74
CA GLU A 12 20.58 1.77 -3.74
C GLU A 12 19.59 1.63 -2.58
N PRO A 13 19.96 2.09 -1.36
CA PRO A 13 19.01 2.11 -0.24
C PRO A 13 17.77 2.91 -0.60
N GLY A 14 16.62 2.46 -0.10
CA GLY A 14 15.36 3.12 -0.34
C GLY A 14 14.22 2.13 -0.40
N ASN A 15 13.12 2.57 -0.95
CA ASN A 15 11.96 1.73 -1.15
C ASN A 15 11.27 2.06 -2.46
N ASP A 16 10.53 1.10 -2.99
CA ASP A 16 9.62 1.31 -4.10
C ASP A 16 8.22 1.57 -3.57
N TRP A 17 7.38 2.17 -4.39
CA TRP A 17 6.04 2.54 -3.98
C TRP A 17 5.09 2.59 -5.17
N ALA A 18 3.79 2.51 -4.86
CA ALA A 18 2.73 2.69 -5.83
C ALA A 18 1.61 3.49 -5.18
N ILE A 19 1.04 4.42 -5.91
CA ILE A 19 -0.11 5.19 -5.49
C ILE A 19 -1.35 4.65 -6.19
N LEU A 20 -2.40 4.41 -5.42
CA LEU A 20 -3.66 3.87 -5.91
C LEU A 20 -4.80 4.81 -5.54
N ALA A 21 -5.61 5.17 -6.52
CA ALA A 21 -6.85 5.88 -6.26
C ALA A 21 -7.94 4.85 -5.96
N LEU A 22 -8.66 5.06 -4.88
CA LEU A 22 -9.80 4.20 -4.56
C LEU A 22 -10.97 4.57 -5.46
N GLY A 23 -11.76 3.58 -5.85
CA GLY A 23 -12.94 3.84 -6.67
C GLY A 23 -13.98 4.69 -5.95
N ARG A 24 -13.99 4.63 -4.63
CA ARG A 24 -14.87 5.42 -3.77
C ARG A 24 -14.14 5.84 -2.51
N ARG A 25 -14.50 6.99 -2.00
CA ARG A 25 -14.03 7.47 -0.70
C ARG A 25 -14.61 6.58 0.40
N GLY A 26 -13.78 6.17 1.34
CA GLY A 26 -14.25 5.33 2.45
C GLY A 26 -13.20 5.13 3.53
N ARG A 27 -13.64 4.52 4.62
CA ARG A 27 -12.78 4.18 5.76
C ARG A 27 -12.24 2.79 5.59
N VAL A 28 -10.93 2.63 5.68
CA VAL A 28 -10.27 1.35 5.58
C VAL A 28 -10.11 0.76 6.98
N GLN A 29 -10.57 -0.48 7.15
CA GLN A 29 -10.49 -1.18 8.43
C GLN A 29 -9.64 -2.44 8.37
N ARG A 30 -9.45 -2.99 7.19
CA ARG A 30 -8.69 -4.21 7.00
C ARG A 30 -7.87 -4.10 5.72
N ILE A 31 -6.63 -4.56 5.79
CA ILE A 31 -5.72 -4.57 4.64
C ILE A 31 -5.19 -5.99 4.47
N GLU A 32 -5.22 -6.50 3.25
CA GLU A 32 -4.60 -7.76 2.90
C GLU A 32 -3.51 -7.50 1.86
N ILE A 33 -2.31 -7.96 2.16
CA ILE A 33 -1.17 -7.87 1.25
C ILE A 33 -0.75 -9.29 0.89
N ASP A 34 -0.91 -9.63 -0.37
CA ASP A 34 -0.70 -10.99 -0.87
C ASP A 34 0.60 -11.04 -1.65
N THR A 35 1.52 -11.89 -1.21
CA THR A 35 2.80 -12.14 -1.88
C THR A 35 2.82 -13.50 -2.55
N ALA A 36 1.66 -14.10 -2.81
CA ALA A 36 1.57 -15.40 -3.48
C ALA A 36 2.34 -15.37 -4.80
N HIS A 37 3.05 -16.45 -5.08
CA HIS A 37 3.89 -16.63 -6.27
C HIS A 37 5.20 -15.82 -6.27
N PHE A 38 5.44 -14.95 -5.28
CA PHE A 38 6.71 -14.24 -5.15
C PHE A 38 7.57 -14.90 -4.07
N LYS A 39 8.39 -15.85 -4.47
CA LYS A 39 9.22 -16.62 -3.56
C LYS A 39 10.64 -16.09 -3.43
N GLY A 40 11.22 -15.60 -4.50
CA GLY A 40 12.57 -15.08 -4.49
C GLY A 40 12.66 -13.56 -4.48
N ASN A 41 11.57 -12.88 -4.76
CA ASN A 41 11.50 -11.43 -4.91
C ASN A 41 10.38 -10.80 -4.07
N CYS A 42 10.06 -11.44 -2.95
CA CYS A 42 9.14 -10.88 -1.96
C CYS A 42 9.76 -9.67 -1.28
N PRO A 43 9.00 -8.61 -1.02
CA PRO A 43 9.51 -7.49 -0.23
C PRO A 43 9.88 -7.95 1.19
N ASP A 44 10.85 -7.29 1.79
CA ASP A 44 11.17 -7.53 3.20
C ASP A 44 10.09 -6.96 4.10
N ARG A 45 9.61 -5.76 3.77
CA ARG A 45 8.58 -5.07 4.54
C ARG A 45 7.66 -4.28 3.63
N CYS A 46 6.44 -4.03 4.11
CA CYS A 46 5.47 -3.15 3.46
C CYS A 46 4.84 -2.20 4.47
N SER A 47 4.43 -1.04 4.00
CA SER A 47 3.61 -0.10 4.77
C SER A 47 2.62 0.57 3.83
N VAL A 48 1.59 1.18 4.41
CA VAL A 48 0.56 1.88 3.63
C VAL A 48 0.31 3.25 4.24
N GLN A 49 0.35 4.26 3.38
CA GLN A 49 -0.05 5.62 3.72
C GLN A 49 -1.35 5.94 3.00
N ALA A 50 -2.10 6.90 3.51
CA ALA A 50 -3.38 7.26 2.92
C ALA A 50 -3.68 8.75 3.07
N ALA A 51 -4.53 9.24 2.18
CA ALA A 51 -4.99 10.62 2.20
C ALA A 51 -6.39 10.76 1.64
N ASP A 52 -7.08 11.82 2.08
CA ASP A 52 -8.37 12.22 1.54
C ASP A 52 -8.12 13.43 0.63
N ILE A 53 -8.11 13.18 -0.67
CA ILE A 53 -7.76 14.18 -1.67
C ILE A 53 -9.00 14.59 -2.46
N LYS A 54 -9.22 15.88 -2.56
CA LYS A 54 -10.31 16.45 -3.34
C LYS A 54 -9.75 17.08 -4.62
N GLY A 55 -9.52 16.27 -5.61
CA GLY A 55 -8.93 16.73 -6.86
C GLY A 55 -7.42 16.65 -6.83
N GLY A 56 -6.79 17.22 -7.83
CA GLY A 56 -5.35 17.13 -8.00
C GLY A 56 -4.98 16.26 -9.19
N THR A 57 -3.76 16.36 -9.61
CA THR A 57 -3.20 15.58 -10.71
C THR A 57 -2.15 14.61 -10.16
N ASP A 58 -1.81 13.59 -10.92
CA ASP A 58 -0.75 12.67 -10.55
C ASP A 58 0.56 13.41 -10.26
N GLU A 59 0.84 14.46 -11.00
CA GLU A 59 2.04 15.27 -10.82
C GLU A 59 2.07 15.96 -9.45
N SER A 60 0.91 16.38 -8.94
CA SER A 60 0.82 17.02 -7.63
C SER A 60 0.78 16.00 -6.50
N LEU A 61 0.23 14.81 -6.74
CA LEU A 61 0.07 13.79 -5.70
C LEU A 61 1.38 13.07 -5.36
N VAL A 62 2.20 12.79 -6.37
CA VAL A 62 3.44 12.01 -6.17
C VAL A 62 4.37 12.66 -5.15
N PRO A 63 4.75 13.95 -5.26
CA PRO A 63 5.64 14.54 -4.27
C PRO A 63 5.01 14.70 -2.88
N GLN A 64 3.67 14.76 -2.80
CA GLN A 64 2.97 14.89 -1.52
C GLN A 64 2.79 13.56 -0.80
N ALA A 65 2.73 12.48 -1.54
CA ALA A 65 2.36 11.17 -1.01
C ALA A 65 3.33 10.65 0.06
N MET A 66 4.58 11.05 0.03
CA MET A 66 5.55 10.65 1.04
C MET A 66 5.21 11.21 2.42
N PHE A 67 4.41 12.28 2.47
CA PHE A 67 3.98 12.92 3.71
C PHE A 67 2.56 12.53 4.14
N TRP A 68 1.91 11.63 3.40
CA TRP A 68 0.57 11.18 3.77
C TRP A 68 0.63 10.43 5.11
N ARG A 69 -0.50 10.42 5.79
CA ARG A 69 -0.61 9.77 7.10
C ARG A 69 -0.44 8.26 6.98
N VAL A 70 0.14 7.65 7.99
CA VAL A 70 0.34 6.20 8.01
C VAL A 70 -0.98 5.52 8.32
N LEU A 71 -1.45 4.70 7.38
CA LEU A 71 -2.63 3.86 7.56
C LEU A 71 -2.23 2.50 8.13
N LEU A 72 -1.15 1.91 7.64
CA LEU A 72 -0.58 0.67 8.16
C LEU A 72 0.91 0.88 8.36
N PRO A 73 1.40 0.85 9.61
CA PRO A 73 2.83 0.93 9.88
C PRO A 73 3.59 -0.21 9.21
N GLU A 74 4.88 -0.05 9.06
CA GLU A 74 5.73 -1.03 8.41
C GLU A 74 5.57 -2.42 9.02
N GLN A 75 5.31 -3.42 8.18
CA GLN A 75 5.08 -4.80 8.56
C GLN A 75 6.05 -5.70 7.81
N LYS A 76 6.58 -6.70 8.50
CA LYS A 76 7.43 -7.70 7.86
C LYS A 76 6.60 -8.57 6.94
N MET A 77 7.13 -8.85 5.75
CA MET A 77 6.48 -9.71 4.77
C MET A 77 7.13 -11.09 4.74
N GLU A 78 6.33 -12.10 4.41
CA GLU A 78 6.78 -13.46 4.18
C GLU A 78 6.52 -13.83 2.72
N MET A 79 7.33 -14.73 2.19
CA MET A 79 7.17 -15.20 0.82
C MET A 79 5.90 -16.02 0.67
N ASP A 80 5.26 -15.88 -0.50
CA ASP A 80 4.14 -16.73 -0.91
C ASP A 80 3.07 -16.83 0.19
N HIS A 81 2.62 -15.68 0.70
CA HIS A 81 1.75 -15.61 1.87
C HIS A 81 0.73 -14.48 1.76
N VAL A 82 -0.44 -14.69 2.34
CA VAL A 82 -1.47 -13.64 2.45
C VAL A 82 -1.38 -13.04 3.86
N HIS A 83 -1.01 -11.77 3.91
CA HIS A 83 -0.90 -11.04 5.18
C HIS A 83 -2.17 -10.26 5.42
N VAL A 84 -2.78 -10.44 6.59
CA VAL A 84 -4.04 -9.78 6.95
C VAL A 84 -3.81 -8.89 8.16
N PHE A 85 -4.17 -7.63 8.04
CA PHE A 85 -4.00 -6.63 9.10
C PHE A 85 -5.33 -5.97 9.42
N GLU A 86 -5.70 -5.93 10.67
CA GLU A 86 -6.89 -5.24 11.17
C GLU A 86 -6.52 -4.33 12.34
N ARG A 87 -5.85 -4.89 13.35
CA ARG A 87 -5.49 -4.14 14.56
C ARG A 87 -4.47 -3.04 14.30
N ASP A 88 -3.58 -3.27 13.34
CA ASP A 88 -2.52 -2.33 13.02
C ASP A 88 -2.97 -1.24 12.06
N VAL A 89 -4.19 -1.34 11.54
CA VAL A 89 -4.74 -0.34 10.63
C VAL A 89 -5.25 0.84 11.43
N ALA A 90 -4.69 2.02 11.16
CA ALA A 90 -5.07 3.23 11.85
C ALA A 90 -6.44 3.74 11.37
N ASP A 91 -7.21 4.34 12.26
CA ASP A 91 -8.45 5.00 11.89
C ASP A 91 -8.15 6.43 11.46
N LEU A 92 -7.99 6.61 10.15
CA LEU A 92 -7.72 7.92 9.57
C LEU A 92 -8.99 8.63 9.10
N GLY A 93 -10.16 8.03 9.31
CA GLY A 93 -11.38 8.50 8.70
C GLY A 93 -11.43 8.15 7.21
N PRO A 94 -12.32 8.79 6.45
CA PRO A 94 -12.43 8.51 5.02
C PRO A 94 -11.18 8.91 4.25
N VAL A 95 -10.78 8.08 3.29
CA VAL A 95 -9.62 8.32 2.42
C VAL A 95 -10.02 8.05 0.96
N THR A 96 -9.29 8.64 0.04
CA THR A 96 -9.50 8.49 -1.39
C THR A 96 -8.32 7.85 -2.09
N HIS A 97 -7.13 7.93 -1.50
CA HIS A 97 -5.90 7.43 -2.10
C HIS A 97 -5.07 6.71 -1.05
N VAL A 98 -4.35 5.70 -1.50
CA VAL A 98 -3.36 5.00 -0.67
C VAL A 98 -2.03 4.94 -1.41
N ARG A 99 -0.96 4.91 -0.65
CA ARG A 99 0.39 4.66 -1.16
C ARG A 99 0.90 3.38 -0.50
N LEU A 100 1.16 2.36 -1.30
CA LEU A 100 1.82 1.14 -0.82
C LEU A 100 3.32 1.33 -0.96
N ASN A 101 4.04 1.13 0.13
CA ASN A 101 5.49 1.15 0.14
C ASN A 101 6.00 -0.27 0.31
N VAL A 102 6.96 -0.67 -0.51
CA VAL A 102 7.63 -1.96 -0.41
C VAL A 102 9.12 -1.72 -0.17
N VAL A 103 9.70 -2.43 0.77
CA VAL A 103 11.07 -2.19 1.23
C VAL A 103 11.86 -3.48 1.12
N PRO A 104 13.01 -3.49 0.47
CA PRO A 104 13.53 -2.44 -0.42
C PRO A 104 12.83 -2.40 -1.77
N ASP A 105 12.40 -3.55 -2.26
CA ASP A 105 11.64 -3.74 -3.50
C ASP A 105 10.95 -5.11 -3.44
N GLY A 106 10.38 -5.55 -4.52
CA GLY A 106 9.80 -6.89 -4.62
C GLY A 106 8.38 -6.89 -5.15
N GLY A 107 7.81 -8.08 -5.20
CA GLY A 107 6.50 -8.28 -5.78
C GLY A 107 5.38 -8.45 -4.77
N VAL A 108 4.25 -7.84 -5.08
CA VAL A 108 2.99 -8.02 -4.36
C VAL A 108 1.96 -8.45 -5.39
N SER A 109 1.41 -9.66 -5.23
CA SER A 109 0.44 -10.16 -6.19
C SER A 109 -0.91 -9.47 -6.07
N ARG A 110 -1.28 -9.04 -4.87
CA ARG A 110 -2.56 -8.40 -4.65
C ARG A 110 -2.56 -7.55 -3.38
N LEU A 111 -3.18 -6.37 -3.48
CA LEU A 111 -3.49 -5.53 -2.32
C LEU A 111 -5.02 -5.41 -2.26
N ARG A 112 -5.60 -5.75 -1.11
CA ARG A 112 -7.03 -5.62 -0.88
C ARG A 112 -7.29 -4.73 0.31
N LEU A 113 -8.22 -3.81 0.15
CA LEU A 113 -8.64 -2.89 1.19
C LEU A 113 -10.13 -3.10 1.47
N TYR A 114 -10.46 -3.29 2.73
CA TYR A 114 -11.84 -3.50 3.16
C TYR A 114 -12.23 -2.43 4.16
N GLY A 115 -13.47 -1.99 4.07
CA GLY A 115 -13.98 -1.00 4.99
C GLY A 115 -15.37 -0.54 4.59
N PHE A 116 -15.70 0.67 5.00
CA PHE A 116 -17.01 1.27 4.74
C PHE A 116 -16.90 2.41 3.74
N ILE A 117 -17.75 2.38 2.72
CA ILE A 117 -17.87 3.49 1.77
C ILE A 117 -18.55 4.65 2.47
N ASP A 118 -17.98 5.81 2.28
CA ASP A 118 -18.48 7.04 2.90
C ASP A 118 -19.59 7.66 2.06
#